data_c07a3f4c599910662141f49b468e0512
#
_entry.id   c07a3f4c599910662141f49b468e0512
#
_cell.length_a   1.000
_cell.length_b   1.000
_cell.length_c   1.000
_cell.angle_alpha   90.00
_cell.angle_beta   90.00
_cell.angle_gamma   90.00
#
_symmetry.space_group_name_H-M   'P 1'
#
loop_
_entity.id
_entity.type
_entity.pdbx_description
1 polymer ?
#
loop_
_entity_poly.entity_id
_entity_poly.type
_entity_poly.pdbx_seq_one_letter_code
_entity_poly.pdbx_strand_id
1 'polypeptide(L)'
;MKTWQVTSQDLKKYPHFDAFVSPDKATDYVTNREHVSRHPFYPFIHYKQRWTRFAPKGQNGVVKERPIRYAARLDAHIFSYYRHILSELYEAELARAELDGCVLAYRHIPISGGRGGKSNVHFAADAVRKIKELGDCCAIALDISSFFESLDHATLKQLWCRLLGVERLPDDHFQVFKAITKYSVVDKVEVYERLGHFGEKMSAITGGRVKGYLTPYRKIPTHLCDGKEVREKIAGNGASESIIRKNPEPYGIPQGAPMSDLLANLYLIDFDKTVAEWLRSIGGAYYRYSDDILVLVPGSESVGKHFAQATRVLIREFGSQLQIKKEKSSLFVFKRDGSHQTYALIEGTQGKNGLEYLGFRYDGKRVYVRNATISNLRRKVAQAAFRAADSCARRYPDKDARALKSMFNYEEFIKRFGRVEDFAESRKDYKKWTFWTYATRAVNEFGVIGKPILRQLRKHETLVRWRVDRELEQAVVRREKRKVRRANGGRLS
;
A
#
# COMPACT_ATOMS: atom_id res chain seq x y z
N MET A 1 -8.65 -23.30 -18.92
CA MET A 1 -8.49 -22.38 -17.78
C MET A 1 -7.92 -23.15 -16.58
N LYS A 2 -6.92 -22.64 -15.88
CA LYS A 2 -6.50 -23.23 -14.61
C LYS A 2 -7.63 -23.06 -13.60
N THR A 3 -8.11 -24.15 -13.03
CA THR A 3 -9.12 -24.10 -11.96
C THR A 3 -8.56 -23.29 -10.79
N TRP A 4 -9.28 -22.27 -10.35
CA TRP A 4 -8.87 -21.47 -9.20
C TRP A 4 -8.85 -22.33 -7.93
N GLN A 5 -7.81 -22.19 -7.12
CA GLN A 5 -7.62 -22.94 -5.89
C GLN A 5 -6.93 -22.09 -4.83
N VAL A 6 -7.28 -22.31 -3.58
CA VAL A 6 -6.52 -21.79 -2.44
C VAL A 6 -5.23 -22.58 -2.32
N THR A 7 -4.09 -21.88 -2.31
CA THR A 7 -2.79 -22.52 -2.10
C THR A 7 -2.26 -22.27 -0.68
N SER A 8 -1.24 -23.01 -0.27
CA SER A 8 -0.58 -22.77 1.03
C SER A 8 0.01 -21.35 1.15
N GLN A 9 0.28 -20.67 0.03
CA GLN A 9 0.78 -19.28 0.00
C GLN A 9 -0.33 -18.28 0.26
N ASP A 10 -1.58 -18.60 -0.02
CA ASP A 10 -2.75 -17.74 0.18
C ASP A 10 -3.24 -17.72 1.62
N LEU A 11 -2.82 -18.71 2.42
CA LEU A 11 -3.25 -18.87 3.80
C LEU A 11 -2.84 -17.67 4.66
N LYS A 12 -3.82 -17.06 5.28
CA LYS A 12 -3.62 -15.89 6.13
C LYS A 12 -3.19 -16.32 7.54
N LYS A 13 -2.12 -15.71 8.05
CA LYS A 13 -1.52 -16.04 9.36
C LYS A 13 -1.76 -14.98 10.44
N TYR A 14 -2.59 -13.99 10.16
CA TYR A 14 -2.94 -12.95 11.13
C TYR A 14 -4.03 -13.43 12.11
N PRO A 15 -4.10 -12.87 13.33
CA PRO A 15 -5.17 -13.15 14.27
C PRO A 15 -6.54 -12.68 13.77
N HIS A 16 -7.54 -13.57 13.83
CA HIS A 16 -8.96 -13.26 13.57
C HIS A 16 -9.88 -14.23 14.31
N PHE A 17 -11.20 -14.06 14.20
CA PHE A 17 -12.21 -14.84 14.91
C PHE A 17 -12.42 -16.26 14.36
N ASP A 18 -12.12 -16.46 13.07
CA ASP A 18 -12.29 -17.76 12.43
C ASP A 18 -11.12 -18.72 12.68
N ALA A 19 -11.42 -20.00 12.74
CA ALA A 19 -10.44 -21.07 12.82
C ALA A 19 -9.68 -21.23 11.48
N PHE A 20 -8.57 -21.94 11.52
CA PHE A 20 -7.83 -22.33 10.31
C PHE A 20 -8.65 -23.32 9.49
N VAL A 21 -8.68 -23.08 8.17
CA VAL A 21 -9.29 -24.01 7.20
C VAL A 21 -8.20 -24.44 6.23
N SER A 22 -8.13 -25.74 5.91
CA SER A 22 -7.17 -26.27 4.92
C SER A 22 -7.47 -25.72 3.53
N PRO A 23 -6.45 -25.64 2.63
CA PRO A 23 -6.64 -25.11 1.28
C PRO A 23 -7.79 -25.81 0.51
N ASP A 24 -7.87 -27.14 0.57
CA ASP A 24 -8.88 -27.91 -0.15
C ASP A 24 -10.28 -27.59 0.37
N LYS A 25 -10.51 -27.66 1.69
CA LYS A 25 -11.79 -27.30 2.30
C LYS A 25 -12.19 -25.84 2.04
N ALA A 26 -11.20 -24.93 2.03
CA ALA A 26 -11.45 -23.54 1.69
C ALA A 26 -11.86 -23.41 0.22
N THR A 27 -11.18 -24.09 -0.70
CA THR A 27 -11.50 -24.11 -2.13
C THR A 27 -12.93 -24.64 -2.36
N ASP A 28 -13.25 -25.82 -1.81
CA ASP A 28 -14.58 -26.43 -1.95
C ASP A 28 -15.70 -25.52 -1.41
N TYR A 29 -15.45 -24.86 -0.28
CA TYR A 29 -16.43 -23.96 0.31
C TYR A 29 -16.67 -22.72 -0.55
N VAL A 30 -15.61 -22.02 -0.98
CA VAL A 30 -15.75 -20.73 -1.67
C VAL A 30 -16.21 -20.85 -3.11
N THR A 31 -16.01 -22.02 -3.75
CA THR A 31 -16.51 -22.31 -5.10
C THR A 31 -17.95 -22.78 -5.11
N ASN A 32 -18.51 -23.15 -3.95
CA ASN A 32 -19.91 -23.52 -3.82
C ASN A 32 -20.80 -22.29 -3.62
N ARG A 33 -21.57 -21.94 -4.63
CA ARG A 33 -22.46 -20.74 -4.64
C ARG A 33 -23.48 -20.78 -3.51
N GLU A 34 -24.04 -21.95 -3.18
CA GLU A 34 -25.04 -22.08 -2.13
C GLU A 34 -24.42 -21.82 -0.74
N HIS A 35 -23.20 -22.30 -0.48
CA HIS A 35 -22.51 -21.98 0.74
C HIS A 35 -22.24 -20.47 0.87
N VAL A 36 -21.80 -19.84 -0.21
CA VAL A 36 -21.46 -18.40 -0.19
C VAL A 36 -22.72 -17.54 -0.06
N SER A 37 -23.83 -17.88 -0.71
CA SER A 37 -25.08 -17.13 -0.61
C SER A 37 -25.64 -17.02 0.82
N ARG A 38 -25.29 -17.98 1.67
CA ARG A 38 -25.70 -18.06 3.09
C ARG A 38 -24.58 -17.77 4.07
N HIS A 39 -23.38 -17.41 3.58
CA HIS A 39 -22.18 -17.23 4.43
C HIS A 39 -22.33 -16.05 5.39
N PRO A 40 -22.17 -16.26 6.72
CA PRO A 40 -22.16 -15.19 7.71
C PRO A 40 -20.77 -14.57 7.81
N PHE A 41 -20.55 -13.45 7.14
CA PHE A 41 -19.26 -12.73 7.20
C PHE A 41 -19.00 -12.16 8.59
N TYR A 42 -17.77 -12.34 9.07
CA TYR A 42 -17.28 -11.71 10.29
C TYR A 42 -17.05 -10.20 10.11
N PRO A 43 -17.12 -9.41 11.20
CA PRO A 43 -16.68 -8.01 11.12
C PRO A 43 -15.20 -7.92 10.77
N PHE A 44 -14.82 -6.97 9.93
CA PHE A 44 -13.42 -6.69 9.65
C PHE A 44 -12.72 -6.20 10.92
N ILE A 45 -11.48 -6.63 11.15
CA ILE A 45 -10.65 -6.04 12.18
C ILE A 45 -9.94 -4.81 11.61
N HIS A 46 -10.22 -3.65 12.21
CA HIS A 46 -9.71 -2.35 11.82
C HIS A 46 -8.50 -1.96 12.66
N TYR A 47 -7.48 -1.36 12.03
CA TYR A 47 -6.41 -0.66 12.72
C TYR A 47 -5.89 0.50 11.87
N LYS A 48 -5.33 1.53 12.54
CA LYS A 48 -4.70 2.65 11.85
C LYS A 48 -3.21 2.40 11.68
N GLN A 49 -2.76 2.29 10.43
CA GLN A 49 -1.34 2.30 10.11
C GLN A 49 -0.84 3.75 10.15
N ARG A 50 0.03 4.04 11.10
CA ARG A 50 0.58 5.39 11.32
C ARG A 50 2.01 5.49 10.83
N TRP A 51 2.34 6.60 10.16
CA TRP A 51 3.72 6.95 9.86
C TRP A 51 3.89 8.47 9.84
N THR A 52 5.06 8.94 10.31
CA THR A 52 5.39 10.35 10.29
C THR A 52 6.11 10.69 9.00
N ARG A 53 5.67 11.72 8.29
CA ARG A 53 6.44 12.29 7.19
C ARG A 53 7.69 12.96 7.74
N PHE A 54 8.80 12.87 6.99
CA PHE A 54 10.01 13.60 7.33
C PHE A 54 9.72 15.10 7.36
N ALA A 55 10.18 15.77 8.41
CA ALA A 55 10.19 17.22 8.53
C ALA A 55 11.63 17.72 8.70
N PRO A 56 11.96 18.95 8.29
CA PRO A 56 13.24 19.57 8.58
C PRO A 56 13.52 19.60 10.10
N LYS A 57 14.80 19.72 10.45
CA LYS A 57 15.21 19.80 11.86
C LYS A 57 14.52 21.01 12.54
N GLY A 58 13.86 20.76 13.66
CA GLY A 58 13.09 21.79 14.40
C GLY A 58 11.59 21.84 14.09
N GLN A 59 11.10 21.07 13.13
CA GLN A 59 9.67 20.97 12.83
C GLN A 59 9.14 19.58 13.18
N ASN A 60 7.92 19.50 13.73
CA ASN A 60 7.22 18.25 13.94
C ASN A 60 6.73 17.69 12.60
N GLY A 61 7.09 16.45 12.32
CA GLY A 61 6.61 15.76 11.11
C GLY A 61 5.11 15.49 11.17
N VAL A 62 4.40 15.73 10.07
CA VAL A 62 2.97 15.41 9.95
C VAL A 62 2.77 13.90 10.05
N VAL A 63 1.97 13.47 11.00
CA VAL A 63 1.54 12.07 11.13
C VAL A 63 0.47 11.78 10.09
N LYS A 64 0.72 10.80 9.23
CA LYS A 64 -0.29 10.25 8.33
C LYS A 64 -0.83 8.95 8.91
N GLU A 65 -2.14 8.79 8.83
CA GLU A 65 -2.84 7.57 9.21
C GLU A 65 -3.52 6.97 7.98
N ARG A 66 -3.52 5.67 7.89
CA ARG A 66 -4.30 4.92 6.89
C ARG A 66 -5.13 3.87 7.62
N PRO A 67 -6.45 3.92 7.51
CA PRO A 67 -7.31 2.87 8.05
C PRO A 67 -7.13 1.60 7.22
N ILE A 68 -6.76 0.51 7.88
CA ILE A 68 -6.66 -0.82 7.27
C ILE A 68 -7.70 -1.71 7.91
N ARG A 69 -8.47 -2.41 7.08
CA ARG A 69 -9.50 -3.35 7.48
C ARG A 69 -9.17 -4.71 6.86
N TYR A 70 -8.97 -5.74 7.66
CA TYR A 70 -8.68 -7.07 7.17
C TYR A 70 -9.78 -8.06 7.56
N ALA A 71 -10.15 -8.91 6.60
CA ALA A 71 -11.23 -9.87 6.71
C ALA A 71 -10.81 -11.12 7.49
N ALA A 72 -11.76 -11.90 7.98
CA ALA A 72 -11.53 -13.26 8.45
C ALA A 72 -10.91 -14.10 7.33
N ARG A 73 -10.27 -15.22 7.69
CA ARG A 73 -9.47 -15.98 6.72
C ARG A 73 -10.33 -16.59 5.62
N LEU A 74 -11.45 -17.22 5.99
CA LEU A 74 -12.38 -17.79 5.02
C LEU A 74 -13.07 -16.69 4.21
N ASP A 75 -13.47 -15.57 4.85
CA ASP A 75 -14.02 -14.41 4.16
C ASP A 75 -13.03 -13.85 3.12
N ALA A 76 -11.74 -13.79 3.48
CA ALA A 76 -10.69 -13.35 2.56
C ALA A 76 -10.54 -14.28 1.35
N HIS A 77 -10.74 -15.58 1.51
CA HIS A 77 -10.74 -16.55 0.40
C HIS A 77 -11.98 -16.38 -0.48
N ILE A 78 -13.17 -16.14 0.11
CA ILE A 78 -14.38 -15.79 -0.65
C ILE A 78 -14.14 -14.54 -1.49
N PHE A 79 -13.68 -13.43 -0.88
CA PHE A 79 -13.36 -12.22 -1.61
C PHE A 79 -12.31 -12.44 -2.71
N SER A 80 -11.31 -13.29 -2.48
CA SER A 80 -10.29 -13.61 -3.49
C SER A 80 -10.85 -14.40 -4.67
N TYR A 81 -11.78 -15.32 -4.44
CA TYR A 81 -12.43 -16.08 -5.49
C TYR A 81 -13.33 -15.21 -6.36
N TYR A 82 -14.19 -14.39 -5.75
CA TYR A 82 -15.05 -13.46 -6.48
C TYR A 82 -14.26 -12.37 -7.20
N ARG A 83 -13.15 -11.93 -6.62
CA ARG A 83 -12.18 -11.08 -7.32
C ARG A 83 -11.64 -11.74 -8.58
N HIS A 84 -11.29 -13.04 -8.52
CA HIS A 84 -10.79 -13.77 -9.69
C HIS A 84 -11.83 -13.80 -10.80
N ILE A 85 -13.09 -14.19 -10.50
CA ILE A 85 -14.19 -14.20 -11.48
C ILE A 85 -14.36 -12.83 -12.13
N LEU A 86 -14.48 -11.79 -11.31
CA LEU A 86 -14.71 -10.43 -11.82
C LEU A 86 -13.49 -9.86 -12.56
N SER A 87 -12.26 -10.28 -12.21
CA SER A 87 -11.05 -9.83 -12.88
C SER A 87 -11.01 -10.26 -14.33
N GLU A 88 -11.41 -11.50 -14.65
CA GLU A 88 -11.43 -11.99 -16.03
C GLU A 88 -12.40 -11.18 -16.90
N LEU A 89 -13.59 -10.90 -16.37
CA LEU A 89 -14.61 -10.08 -17.06
C LEU A 89 -14.14 -8.62 -17.20
N TYR A 90 -13.50 -8.08 -16.17
CA TYR A 90 -12.99 -6.71 -16.16
C TYR A 90 -11.85 -6.53 -17.17
N GLU A 91 -10.92 -7.49 -17.28
CA GLU A 91 -9.87 -7.45 -18.32
C GLU A 91 -10.44 -7.47 -19.73
N ALA A 92 -11.48 -8.28 -19.98
CA ALA A 92 -12.18 -8.29 -21.26
C ALA A 92 -12.87 -6.95 -21.57
N GLU A 93 -13.46 -6.31 -20.56
CA GLU A 93 -14.10 -4.99 -20.71
C GLU A 93 -13.07 -3.89 -20.98
N LEU A 94 -11.91 -3.91 -20.31
CA LEU A 94 -10.82 -2.97 -20.57
C LEU A 94 -10.27 -3.10 -21.99
N ALA A 95 -10.11 -4.33 -22.49
CA ALA A 95 -9.67 -4.58 -23.85
C ALA A 95 -10.67 -4.02 -24.87
N ARG A 96 -11.98 -4.25 -24.64
CA ARG A 96 -13.07 -3.74 -25.50
C ARG A 96 -13.11 -2.20 -25.53
N ALA A 97 -12.84 -1.56 -24.37
CA ALA A 97 -12.82 -0.12 -24.23
C ALA A 97 -11.47 0.53 -24.61
N GLU A 98 -10.48 -0.25 -25.06
CA GLU A 98 -9.12 0.20 -25.36
C GLU A 98 -8.44 0.92 -24.18
N LEU A 99 -8.65 0.39 -22.96
CA LEU A 99 -8.13 0.93 -21.72
C LEU A 99 -6.94 0.15 -21.15
N ASP A 100 -6.46 -0.89 -21.85
CA ASP A 100 -5.38 -1.77 -21.40
C ASP A 100 -4.11 -1.02 -21.01
N GLY A 101 -3.76 0.01 -21.76
CA GLY A 101 -2.60 0.86 -21.53
C GLY A 101 -2.85 2.01 -20.54
N CYS A 102 -4.09 2.23 -20.13
CA CYS A 102 -4.49 3.38 -19.32
C CYS A 102 -4.64 3.04 -17.83
N VAL A 103 -5.34 1.94 -17.51
CA VAL A 103 -5.57 1.49 -16.14
C VAL A 103 -4.48 0.51 -15.72
N LEU A 104 -3.63 0.91 -14.79
CA LEU A 104 -2.34 0.25 -14.55
C LEU A 104 -2.27 -0.53 -13.24
N ALA A 105 -2.96 -0.06 -12.19
CA ALA A 105 -2.86 -0.65 -10.85
C ALA A 105 -3.65 -1.95 -10.71
N TYR A 106 -3.13 -2.86 -9.88
CA TYR A 106 -3.81 -4.09 -9.44
C TYR A 106 -4.10 -5.11 -10.54
N ARG A 107 -3.48 -4.96 -11.69
CA ARG A 107 -3.59 -5.81 -12.89
C ARG A 107 -2.26 -6.48 -13.20
N HIS A 108 -2.33 -7.62 -13.87
CA HIS A 108 -1.17 -8.26 -14.45
C HIS A 108 -1.02 -7.86 -15.93
N ILE A 109 -0.27 -6.80 -16.19
CA ILE A 109 0.04 -6.34 -17.56
C ILE A 109 1.37 -6.98 -17.97
N PRO A 110 1.42 -7.84 -19.00
CA PRO A 110 2.65 -8.51 -19.41
C PRO A 110 3.71 -7.52 -19.91
N ILE A 111 4.98 -7.88 -19.69
CA ILE A 111 6.11 -7.16 -20.27
C ILE A 111 6.26 -7.64 -21.72
N SER A 112 6.20 -6.74 -22.69
CA SER A 112 6.40 -7.06 -24.11
C SER A 112 7.78 -7.70 -24.34
N GLY A 113 7.81 -8.90 -24.92
CA GLY A 113 9.05 -9.65 -25.18
C GLY A 113 9.79 -10.17 -23.93
N GLY A 114 9.21 -10.05 -22.73
CA GLY A 114 9.81 -10.44 -21.45
C GLY A 114 9.00 -11.47 -20.66
N ARG A 115 9.57 -11.94 -19.53
CA ARG A 115 8.86 -12.77 -18.55
C ARG A 115 8.34 -11.90 -17.41
N GLY A 116 7.09 -12.13 -16.98
CA GLY A 116 6.47 -11.46 -15.83
C GLY A 116 5.64 -10.23 -16.19
N GLY A 117 5.15 -9.52 -15.17
CA GLY A 117 4.27 -8.35 -15.31
C GLY A 117 5.01 -7.03 -15.16
N LYS A 118 4.47 -5.99 -15.79
CA LYS A 118 4.89 -4.59 -15.59
C LYS A 118 4.72 -4.19 -14.13
N SER A 119 5.57 -3.30 -13.68
CA SER A 119 5.53 -2.71 -12.33
C SER A 119 5.53 -1.18 -12.44
N ASN A 120 5.44 -0.49 -11.31
CA ASN A 120 5.52 0.97 -11.24
C ASN A 120 6.75 1.55 -11.98
N VAL A 121 7.85 0.80 -12.06
CA VAL A 121 9.04 1.22 -12.82
C VAL A 121 8.72 1.35 -14.30
N HIS A 122 8.09 0.32 -14.88
CA HIS A 122 7.73 0.28 -16.29
C HIS A 122 6.69 1.38 -16.63
N PHE A 123 5.65 1.52 -15.78
CA PHE A 123 4.63 2.53 -15.99
C PHE A 123 5.17 3.96 -15.89
N ALA A 124 6.07 4.22 -14.95
CA ALA A 124 6.73 5.52 -14.87
C ALA A 124 7.65 5.77 -16.08
N ALA A 125 8.32 4.74 -16.61
CA ALA A 125 9.14 4.85 -17.81
C ALA A 125 8.29 5.11 -19.06
N ASP A 126 7.14 4.42 -19.19
CA ASP A 126 6.18 4.64 -20.28
C ASP A 126 5.67 6.09 -20.27
N ALA A 127 5.29 6.62 -19.09
CA ALA A 127 4.85 8.01 -18.95
C ALA A 127 5.95 9.03 -19.32
N VAL A 128 7.20 8.81 -18.86
CA VAL A 128 8.33 9.69 -19.22
C VAL A 128 8.66 9.62 -20.71
N ARG A 129 8.60 8.42 -21.31
CA ARG A 129 8.77 8.27 -22.79
C ARG A 129 7.71 9.06 -23.54
N LYS A 130 6.44 8.99 -23.11
CA LYS A 130 5.35 9.74 -23.73
C LYS A 130 5.51 11.26 -23.59
N ILE A 131 5.93 11.76 -22.42
CA ILE A 131 6.25 13.19 -22.21
C ILE A 131 7.35 13.63 -23.19
N LYS A 132 8.41 12.85 -23.37
CA LYS A 132 9.49 13.14 -24.31
C LYS A 132 9.04 13.11 -25.77
N GLU A 133 8.20 12.16 -26.12
CA GLU A 133 7.61 12.03 -27.46
C GLU A 133 6.77 13.26 -27.81
N LEU A 134 5.89 13.69 -26.91
CA LEU A 134 5.04 14.86 -27.08
C LEU A 134 5.85 16.16 -27.23
N GLY A 135 7.03 16.25 -26.60
CA GLY A 135 7.86 17.45 -26.63
C GLY A 135 7.25 18.58 -25.83
N ASP A 136 6.50 19.47 -26.48
CA ASP A 136 5.78 20.57 -25.81
C ASP A 136 4.44 20.03 -25.31
N CYS A 137 4.33 19.88 -23.98
CA CYS A 137 3.12 19.29 -23.40
C CYS A 137 2.92 19.72 -21.93
N CYS A 138 1.69 19.50 -21.46
CA CYS A 138 1.34 19.60 -20.05
C CYS A 138 1.23 18.21 -19.42
N ALA A 139 1.83 18.02 -18.25
CA ALA A 139 1.65 16.86 -17.41
C ALA A 139 0.87 17.23 -16.15
N ILE A 140 -0.30 16.63 -15.98
CA ILE A 140 -1.26 16.94 -14.92
C ILE A 140 -1.33 15.69 -14.03
N ALA A 141 -0.75 15.78 -12.83
CA ALA A 141 -0.84 14.73 -11.81
C ALA A 141 -1.95 15.06 -10.83
N LEU A 142 -2.91 14.15 -10.66
CA LEU A 142 -4.11 14.32 -9.85
C LEU A 142 -4.22 13.14 -8.87
N ASP A 143 -4.77 13.41 -7.67
CA ASP A 143 -4.96 12.40 -6.60
C ASP A 143 -6.43 12.44 -6.14
N ILE A 144 -7.12 11.29 -6.22
CA ILE A 144 -8.49 11.15 -5.73
C ILE A 144 -8.44 11.01 -4.20
N SER A 145 -9.12 11.92 -3.52
CA SER A 145 -9.13 11.94 -2.06
C SER A 145 -10.02 10.84 -1.49
N SER A 146 -9.52 10.09 -0.51
CA SER A 146 -10.30 9.05 0.20
C SER A 146 -11.00 8.05 -0.73
N PHE A 147 -10.34 7.67 -1.82
CA PHE A 147 -10.94 6.97 -2.96
C PHE A 147 -11.81 5.76 -2.54
N PHE A 148 -11.26 4.81 -1.78
CA PHE A 148 -12.01 3.62 -1.33
C PHE A 148 -13.21 3.96 -0.43
N GLU A 149 -13.16 5.08 0.28
CA GLU A 149 -14.20 5.52 1.20
C GLU A 149 -15.26 6.40 0.52
N SER A 150 -15.12 6.64 -0.80
CA SER A 150 -16.00 7.53 -1.58
C SER A 150 -16.85 6.80 -2.63
N LEU A 151 -16.73 5.48 -2.74
CA LEU A 151 -17.39 4.71 -3.80
C LEU A 151 -18.87 4.48 -3.45
N ASP A 152 -19.79 5.02 -4.26
CA ASP A 152 -21.24 4.86 -4.11
C ASP A 152 -21.66 3.40 -4.33
N HIS A 153 -22.49 2.87 -3.43
CA HIS A 153 -22.89 1.46 -3.46
C HIS A 153 -23.88 1.14 -4.58
N ALA A 154 -24.76 2.07 -4.94
CA ALA A 154 -25.74 1.85 -6.00
C ALA A 154 -25.03 1.78 -7.35
N THR A 155 -24.15 2.75 -7.62
CA THR A 155 -23.30 2.78 -8.81
C THR A 155 -22.43 1.51 -8.90
N LEU A 156 -21.77 1.12 -7.80
CA LEU A 156 -20.96 -0.09 -7.76
C LEU A 156 -21.77 -1.35 -8.07
N LYS A 157 -23.02 -1.44 -7.56
CA LYS A 157 -23.92 -2.55 -7.85
C LYS A 157 -24.30 -2.61 -9.33
N GLN A 158 -24.63 -1.47 -9.92
CA GLN A 158 -24.96 -1.38 -11.36
C GLN A 158 -23.78 -1.82 -12.23
N LEU A 159 -22.58 -1.34 -11.92
CA LEU A 159 -21.37 -1.72 -12.63
C LEU A 159 -21.05 -3.22 -12.50
N TRP A 160 -21.28 -3.79 -11.32
CA TRP A 160 -21.11 -5.22 -11.09
C TRP A 160 -22.11 -6.05 -11.87
N CYS A 161 -23.41 -5.67 -11.87
CA CYS A 161 -24.44 -6.31 -12.70
C CYS A 161 -24.08 -6.22 -14.19
N ARG A 162 -23.67 -5.02 -14.66
CA ARG A 162 -23.25 -4.80 -16.05
C ARG A 162 -22.08 -5.70 -16.44
N LEU A 163 -21.09 -5.85 -15.56
CA LEU A 163 -19.91 -6.69 -15.78
C LEU A 163 -20.29 -8.18 -15.91
N LEU A 164 -21.28 -8.63 -15.13
CA LEU A 164 -21.81 -10.00 -15.21
C LEU A 164 -22.80 -10.20 -16.36
N GLY A 165 -23.29 -9.14 -17.01
CA GLY A 165 -24.34 -9.22 -18.01
C GLY A 165 -25.72 -9.61 -17.46
N VAL A 166 -26.03 -9.20 -16.20
CA VAL A 166 -27.27 -9.56 -15.50
C VAL A 166 -27.99 -8.32 -14.98
N GLU A 167 -29.32 -8.38 -14.87
CA GLU A 167 -30.13 -7.31 -14.29
C GLU A 167 -30.00 -7.24 -12.76
N ARG A 168 -29.86 -8.39 -12.12
CA ARG A 168 -29.73 -8.54 -10.67
C ARG A 168 -28.56 -9.44 -10.33
N LEU A 169 -27.83 -9.11 -9.28
CA LEU A 169 -26.76 -9.97 -8.78
C LEU A 169 -27.33 -11.33 -8.35
N PRO A 170 -26.72 -12.45 -8.77
CA PRO A 170 -26.99 -13.77 -8.19
C PRO A 170 -26.80 -13.74 -6.66
N ASP A 171 -27.49 -14.61 -5.93
CA ASP A 171 -27.54 -14.57 -4.47
C ASP A 171 -26.15 -14.63 -3.81
N ASP A 172 -25.26 -15.45 -4.35
CA ASP A 172 -23.86 -15.55 -3.90
C ASP A 172 -23.09 -14.23 -4.14
N HIS A 173 -23.19 -13.65 -5.34
CA HIS A 173 -22.58 -12.34 -5.64
C HIS A 173 -23.21 -11.23 -4.80
N PHE A 174 -24.53 -11.29 -4.56
CA PHE A 174 -25.23 -10.30 -3.73
C PHE A 174 -24.77 -10.36 -2.27
N GLN A 175 -24.56 -11.55 -1.73
CA GLN A 175 -24.06 -11.73 -0.37
C GLN A 175 -22.63 -11.17 -0.23
N VAL A 176 -21.76 -11.41 -1.21
CA VAL A 176 -20.41 -10.84 -1.25
C VAL A 176 -20.43 -9.32 -1.41
N PHE A 177 -21.30 -8.79 -2.30
CA PHE A 177 -21.53 -7.35 -2.46
C PHE A 177 -21.98 -6.70 -1.15
N LYS A 178 -22.95 -7.30 -0.47
CA LYS A 178 -23.44 -6.85 0.84
C LYS A 178 -22.34 -6.84 1.89
N ALA A 179 -21.50 -7.88 1.93
CA ALA A 179 -20.41 -7.99 2.88
C ALA A 179 -19.32 -6.93 2.68
N ILE A 180 -19.10 -6.44 1.43
CA ILE A 180 -18.10 -5.42 1.12
C ILE A 180 -18.66 -3.99 1.22
N THR A 181 -19.96 -3.77 1.08
CA THR A 181 -20.61 -2.46 1.12
C THR A 181 -21.23 -2.14 2.47
N LYS A 182 -22.00 -3.05 3.02
CA LYS A 182 -22.62 -2.94 4.37
C LYS A 182 -21.78 -3.63 5.44
N TYR A 183 -20.44 -3.54 5.28
CA TYR A 183 -19.49 -4.20 6.16
C TYR A 183 -19.59 -3.70 7.61
N SER A 184 -19.23 -4.57 8.53
CA SER A 184 -19.02 -4.21 9.93
C SER A 184 -17.54 -4.28 10.29
N VAL A 185 -17.14 -3.49 11.28
CA VAL A 185 -15.77 -3.38 11.76
C VAL A 185 -15.71 -3.45 13.27
N VAL A 186 -14.56 -3.94 13.79
CA VAL A 186 -14.18 -3.84 15.19
C VAL A 186 -12.77 -3.25 15.28
N ASP A 187 -12.51 -2.40 16.27
CA ASP A 187 -11.15 -1.90 16.48
C ASP A 187 -10.26 -2.99 17.07
N LYS A 188 -9.06 -3.14 16.51
CA LYS A 188 -8.11 -4.17 16.91
C LYS A 188 -7.72 -4.09 18.39
N VAL A 189 -7.58 -2.88 18.93
CA VAL A 189 -7.19 -2.68 20.34
C VAL A 189 -8.36 -3.03 21.24
N GLU A 190 -9.57 -2.59 20.91
CA GLU A 190 -10.81 -2.94 21.62
C GLU A 190 -11.02 -4.45 21.69
N VAL A 191 -10.82 -5.17 20.56
CA VAL A 191 -10.87 -6.64 20.54
C VAL A 191 -9.86 -7.26 21.48
N TYR A 192 -8.62 -6.77 21.48
CA TYR A 192 -7.58 -7.32 22.34
C TYR A 192 -7.80 -6.96 23.81
N GLU A 193 -8.42 -5.82 24.12
CA GLU A 193 -8.85 -5.47 25.48
C GLU A 193 -9.94 -6.43 25.97
N ARG A 194 -10.97 -6.68 25.17
CA ARG A 194 -12.06 -7.62 25.49
C ARG A 194 -11.61 -9.07 25.69
N LEU A 195 -10.56 -9.47 24.97
CA LEU A 195 -9.99 -10.82 25.05
C LEU A 195 -8.81 -10.93 26.04
N GLY A 196 -8.49 -9.88 26.80
CA GLY A 196 -7.44 -9.90 27.81
C GLY A 196 -6.01 -9.90 27.27
N HIS A 197 -5.80 -9.52 26.02
CA HIS A 197 -4.47 -9.44 25.40
C HIS A 197 -3.85 -8.05 25.48
N PHE A 198 -4.65 -7.01 25.73
CA PHE A 198 -4.22 -5.62 25.88
C PHE A 198 -4.91 -4.99 27.09
N GLY A 199 -4.23 -4.09 27.80
CA GLY A 199 -4.78 -3.45 28.99
C GLY A 199 -3.74 -2.69 29.76
N GLU A 200 -4.06 -2.35 31.01
CA GLU A 200 -3.12 -1.68 31.92
C GLU A 200 -2.06 -2.65 32.45
N LYS A 201 -0.84 -2.21 32.48
CA LYS A 201 0.30 -2.92 33.05
C LYS A 201 1.32 -1.94 33.63
N MET A 202 2.15 -2.45 34.51
CA MET A 202 3.27 -1.67 35.04
C MET A 202 4.35 -1.51 33.96
N SER A 203 4.78 -0.28 33.74
CA SER A 203 5.88 0.02 32.82
C SER A 203 7.21 -0.40 33.46
N ALA A 204 7.92 -1.32 32.81
CA ALA A 204 9.29 -1.67 33.22
C ALA A 204 10.30 -0.50 33.07
N ILE A 205 9.88 0.61 32.46
CA ILE A 205 10.72 1.77 32.20
C ILE A 205 10.46 2.90 33.21
N THR A 206 9.18 3.19 33.46
CA THR A 206 8.79 4.34 34.29
C THR A 206 8.24 3.94 35.67
N GLY A 207 7.96 2.66 35.90
CA GLY A 207 7.29 2.18 37.13
C GLY A 207 5.81 2.57 37.23
N GLY A 208 5.29 3.39 36.30
CA GLY A 208 3.89 3.81 36.29
C GLY A 208 2.98 2.87 35.52
N ARG A 209 1.66 3.02 35.68
CA ARG A 209 0.66 2.30 34.89
C ARG A 209 0.66 2.82 33.46
N VAL A 210 0.69 1.91 32.48
CA VAL A 210 0.64 2.22 31.05
C VAL A 210 -0.25 1.21 30.34
N LYS A 211 -1.01 1.64 29.34
CA LYS A 211 -1.71 0.73 28.45
C LYS A 211 -0.72 0.03 27.49
N GLY A 212 -0.89 -1.26 27.32
CA GLY A 212 -0.03 -2.04 26.42
C GLY A 212 -0.43 -3.51 26.33
N TYR A 213 0.30 -4.26 25.51
CA TYR A 213 0.07 -5.69 25.34
C TYR A 213 0.38 -6.43 26.67
N LEU A 214 -0.62 -7.13 27.20
CA LEU A 214 -0.48 -8.06 28.33
C LEU A 214 0.12 -9.38 27.84
N THR A 215 -0.42 -9.91 26.74
CA THR A 215 0.18 -11.02 25.99
C THR A 215 1.20 -10.47 25.00
N PRO A 216 2.46 -11.00 24.94
CA PRO A 216 3.40 -10.62 23.89
C PRO A 216 2.78 -10.78 22.53
N TYR A 217 2.86 -9.77 21.66
CA TYR A 217 2.17 -9.73 20.36
C TYR A 217 2.36 -11.01 19.51
N ARG A 218 3.55 -11.61 19.55
CA ARG A 218 3.86 -12.85 18.83
C ARG A 218 3.21 -14.11 19.43
N LYS A 219 2.69 -14.01 20.66
CA LYS A 219 2.02 -15.11 21.37
C LYS A 219 0.49 -14.99 21.34
N ILE A 220 -0.05 -13.90 20.76
CA ILE A 220 -1.48 -13.78 20.54
C ILE A 220 -1.91 -14.88 19.55
N PRO A 221 -2.93 -15.68 19.91
CA PRO A 221 -3.37 -16.79 19.06
C PRO A 221 -3.92 -16.27 17.73
N THR A 222 -3.70 -17.02 16.65
CA THR A 222 -4.25 -16.66 15.34
C THR A 222 -5.76 -16.89 15.28
N HIS A 223 -6.31 -17.84 16.00
CA HIS A 223 -7.73 -17.97 16.31
C HIS A 223 -7.98 -17.28 17.63
N LEU A 224 -8.57 -16.08 17.59
CA LEU A 224 -8.66 -15.18 18.75
C LEU A 224 -9.63 -15.69 19.81
N CYS A 225 -10.78 -16.21 19.40
CA CYS A 225 -11.83 -16.71 20.29
C CYS A 225 -12.85 -17.53 19.48
N ASP A 226 -13.65 -18.32 20.16
CA ASP A 226 -14.72 -19.11 19.56
C ASP A 226 -15.99 -18.30 19.26
N GLY A 227 -16.96 -18.91 18.56
CA GLY A 227 -18.21 -18.23 18.20
C GLY A 227 -19.07 -17.82 19.40
N LYS A 228 -18.95 -18.48 20.55
CA LYS A 228 -19.63 -18.11 21.79
C LYS A 228 -19.01 -16.84 22.35
N GLU A 229 -17.69 -16.79 22.45
CA GLU A 229 -16.97 -15.61 22.92
C GLU A 229 -17.16 -14.41 21.98
N VAL A 230 -17.25 -14.63 20.65
CA VAL A 230 -17.60 -13.56 19.70
C VAL A 230 -18.96 -12.95 20.04
N ARG A 231 -19.98 -13.77 20.31
CA ARG A 231 -21.31 -13.29 20.67
C ARG A 231 -21.32 -12.56 22.00
N GLU A 232 -20.64 -13.10 23.00
CA GLU A 232 -20.65 -12.57 24.36
C GLU A 232 -19.74 -11.33 24.53
N LYS A 233 -18.51 -11.41 24.04
CA LYS A 233 -17.48 -10.39 24.31
C LYS A 233 -17.35 -9.33 23.21
N ILE A 234 -17.70 -9.66 21.97
CA ILE A 234 -17.52 -8.77 20.81
C ILE A 234 -18.84 -8.17 20.35
N ALA A 235 -19.85 -9.02 20.11
CA ALA A 235 -21.18 -8.57 19.69
C ALA A 235 -22.01 -8.01 20.86
N GLY A 236 -21.72 -8.46 22.08
CA GLY A 236 -22.50 -8.12 23.29
C GLY A 236 -23.80 -8.94 23.36
N ASN A 237 -24.10 -9.46 24.55
CA ASN A 237 -25.27 -10.28 24.82
C ASN A 237 -26.22 -9.64 25.85
N GLY A 238 -26.21 -8.32 25.97
CA GLY A 238 -26.93 -7.57 26.98
C GLY A 238 -26.15 -7.31 28.27
N ALA A 239 -25.14 -8.14 28.59
CA ALA A 239 -24.22 -7.92 29.71
C ALA A 239 -23.04 -6.99 29.38
N SER A 240 -22.69 -6.89 28.10
CA SER A 240 -21.67 -5.98 27.59
C SER A 240 -22.14 -5.30 26.32
N GLU A 241 -21.75 -4.05 26.14
CA GLU A 241 -22.02 -3.29 24.90
C GLU A 241 -21.25 -3.87 23.71
N SER A 242 -21.89 -3.89 22.55
CA SER A 242 -21.27 -4.31 21.29
C SER A 242 -20.14 -3.37 20.88
N ILE A 243 -18.99 -3.92 20.50
CA ILE A 243 -17.92 -3.15 19.86
C ILE A 243 -17.95 -3.24 18.31
N ILE A 244 -18.98 -3.90 17.77
CA ILE A 244 -19.18 -4.01 16.33
C ILE A 244 -19.84 -2.73 15.81
N ARG A 245 -19.17 -2.07 14.88
CA ARG A 245 -19.68 -0.86 14.20
C ARG A 245 -19.95 -1.20 12.74
N LYS A 246 -21.15 -0.88 12.25
CA LYS A 246 -21.53 -1.08 10.84
C LYS A 246 -21.18 0.17 10.03
N ASN A 247 -20.89 0.00 8.74
CA ASN A 247 -20.85 1.13 7.82
C ASN A 247 -22.30 1.67 7.63
N PRO A 248 -22.63 2.88 8.11
CA PRO A 248 -23.95 3.43 7.97
C PRO A 248 -24.19 4.05 6.59
N GLU A 249 -23.10 4.42 5.91
CA GLU A 249 -23.14 5.21 4.69
C GLU A 249 -23.58 4.39 3.47
N PRO A 250 -24.21 5.02 2.47
CA PRO A 250 -24.51 4.39 1.18
C PRO A 250 -23.27 4.34 0.26
N TYR A 251 -22.10 4.66 0.76
CA TYR A 251 -20.83 4.67 0.04
C TYR A 251 -19.69 4.10 0.88
N GLY A 252 -18.55 3.87 0.24
CA GLY A 252 -17.32 3.39 0.85
C GLY A 252 -17.20 1.87 0.94
N ILE A 253 -16.00 1.37 0.64
CA ILE A 253 -15.63 -0.05 0.77
C ILE A 253 -14.36 -0.20 1.62
N PRO A 254 -14.13 -1.34 2.28
CA PRO A 254 -13.02 -1.50 3.22
C PRO A 254 -11.67 -1.57 2.51
N GLN A 255 -10.78 -0.60 2.76
CA GLN A 255 -9.40 -0.66 2.29
C GLN A 255 -8.64 -1.81 3.00
N GLY A 256 -8.23 -2.82 2.22
CA GLY A 256 -7.50 -4.01 2.69
C GLY A 256 -8.24 -5.33 2.51
N ALA A 257 -9.51 -5.32 2.07
CA ALA A 257 -10.17 -6.54 1.60
C ALA A 257 -9.61 -6.97 0.23
N PRO A 258 -9.50 -8.28 -0.04
CA PRO A 258 -8.83 -8.79 -1.25
C PRO A 258 -9.42 -8.36 -2.59
N MET A 259 -10.68 -7.91 -2.63
CA MET A 259 -11.33 -7.50 -3.88
C MET A 259 -11.56 -5.99 -4.00
N SER A 260 -11.26 -5.20 -2.95
CA SER A 260 -11.52 -3.76 -2.96
C SER A 260 -10.74 -3.01 -4.04
N ASP A 261 -9.55 -3.48 -4.37
CA ASP A 261 -8.70 -2.94 -5.42
C ASP A 261 -9.32 -3.07 -6.83
N LEU A 262 -9.91 -4.24 -7.13
CA LEU A 262 -10.63 -4.48 -8.38
C LEU A 262 -11.92 -3.64 -8.46
N LEU A 263 -12.70 -3.61 -7.37
CA LEU A 263 -13.95 -2.84 -7.33
C LEU A 263 -13.69 -1.33 -7.48
N ALA A 264 -12.62 -0.83 -6.91
CA ALA A 264 -12.20 0.55 -7.10
C ALA A 264 -11.78 0.85 -8.56
N ASN A 265 -11.14 -0.10 -9.23
CA ASN A 265 -10.85 0.02 -10.65
C ASN A 265 -12.12 -0.03 -11.51
N LEU A 266 -12.99 -0.99 -11.25
CA LEU A 266 -14.28 -1.14 -11.95
C LEU A 266 -15.14 0.12 -11.82
N TYR A 267 -15.16 0.74 -10.64
CA TYR A 267 -15.96 1.92 -10.35
C TYR A 267 -15.66 3.10 -11.30
N LEU A 268 -14.42 3.27 -11.72
CA LEU A 268 -14.00 4.37 -12.58
C LEU A 268 -13.94 4.01 -14.08
N ILE A 269 -14.47 2.87 -14.49
CA ILE A 269 -14.31 2.41 -15.88
C ILE A 269 -14.89 3.39 -16.91
N ASP A 270 -16.03 3.98 -16.63
CA ASP A 270 -16.68 4.94 -17.53
C ASP A 270 -15.97 6.31 -17.51
N PHE A 271 -15.49 6.73 -16.34
CA PHE A 271 -14.61 7.89 -16.21
C PHE A 271 -13.31 7.69 -17.01
N ASP A 272 -12.67 6.54 -16.85
CA ASP A 272 -11.44 6.20 -17.57
C ASP A 272 -11.66 6.25 -19.08
N LYS A 273 -12.80 5.72 -19.54
CA LYS A 273 -13.17 5.73 -20.97
C LYS A 273 -13.31 7.15 -21.49
N THR A 274 -14.07 7.99 -20.82
CA THR A 274 -14.30 9.39 -21.22
C THR A 274 -12.97 10.17 -21.29
N VAL A 275 -12.13 10.07 -20.26
CA VAL A 275 -10.84 10.79 -20.24
C VAL A 275 -9.88 10.24 -21.29
N ALA A 276 -9.82 8.92 -21.49
CA ALA A 276 -8.95 8.32 -22.49
C ALA A 276 -9.38 8.70 -23.92
N GLU A 277 -10.67 8.74 -24.21
CA GLU A 277 -11.21 9.18 -25.48
C GLU A 277 -10.88 10.67 -25.77
N TRP A 278 -11.07 11.56 -24.81
CA TRP A 278 -10.69 12.97 -24.95
C TRP A 278 -9.22 13.12 -25.31
N LEU A 279 -8.36 12.38 -24.62
CA LEU A 279 -6.92 12.52 -24.82
C LEU A 279 -6.45 11.88 -26.12
N ARG A 280 -7.05 10.77 -26.54
CA ARG A 280 -6.76 10.16 -27.85
C ARG A 280 -7.07 11.12 -29.01
N SER A 281 -8.18 11.85 -28.93
CA SER A 281 -8.59 12.78 -30.00
C SER A 281 -7.61 13.93 -30.22
N ILE A 282 -6.78 14.26 -29.25
CA ILE A 282 -5.77 15.34 -29.31
C ILE A 282 -4.32 14.81 -29.28
N GLY A 283 -4.10 13.51 -29.40
CA GLY A 283 -2.77 12.89 -29.34
C GLY A 283 -2.14 12.86 -27.94
N GLY A 284 -2.92 13.13 -26.90
CA GLY A 284 -2.51 13.06 -25.49
C GLY A 284 -2.38 11.63 -24.96
N ALA A 285 -2.21 11.48 -23.64
CA ALA A 285 -2.20 10.18 -22.98
C ALA A 285 -2.81 10.24 -21.57
N TYR A 286 -3.42 9.15 -21.17
CA TYR A 286 -4.06 8.94 -19.88
C TYR A 286 -3.46 7.74 -19.16
N TYR A 287 -3.11 7.91 -17.90
CA TYR A 287 -2.67 6.82 -17.03
C TYR A 287 -3.30 6.95 -15.65
N ARG A 288 -3.87 5.86 -15.16
CA ARG A 288 -4.39 5.78 -13.79
C ARG A 288 -3.78 4.61 -13.02
N TYR A 289 -3.20 4.92 -11.89
CA TYR A 289 -2.69 3.92 -10.96
C TYR A 289 -3.43 4.04 -9.62
N SER A 290 -4.57 3.34 -9.49
CA SER A 290 -5.51 3.46 -8.36
C SER A 290 -6.10 4.87 -8.26
N ASP A 291 -5.77 5.62 -7.22
CA ASP A 291 -6.12 7.01 -6.95
C ASP A 291 -5.20 8.03 -7.63
N ASP A 292 -4.02 7.61 -8.10
CA ASP A 292 -3.08 8.46 -8.83
C ASP A 292 -3.42 8.52 -10.33
N ILE A 293 -3.77 9.68 -10.83
CA ILE A 293 -4.08 9.96 -12.24
C ILE A 293 -2.97 10.81 -12.84
N LEU A 294 -2.50 10.47 -14.05
CA LEU A 294 -1.61 11.27 -14.86
C LEU A 294 -2.23 11.51 -16.24
N VAL A 295 -2.47 12.78 -16.55
CA VAL A 295 -2.97 13.25 -17.84
C VAL A 295 -1.85 13.99 -18.56
N LEU A 296 -1.55 13.59 -19.79
CA LEU A 296 -0.55 14.23 -20.65
C LEU A 296 -1.26 14.85 -21.85
N VAL A 297 -1.11 16.17 -22.01
CA VAL A 297 -1.83 16.94 -23.02
C VAL A 297 -0.80 17.70 -23.87
N PRO A 298 -0.77 17.51 -25.20
CA PRO A 298 0.04 18.36 -26.07
C PRO A 298 -0.47 19.81 -26.01
N GLY A 299 0.44 20.78 -26.09
CA GLY A 299 0.11 22.19 -26.19
C GLY A 299 0.51 23.06 -24.99
N SER A 300 -0.16 24.20 -24.86
CA SER A 300 0.19 25.29 -23.96
C SER A 300 -0.33 25.13 -22.53
N GLU A 301 0.12 26.00 -21.63
CA GLU A 301 -0.33 26.11 -20.25
C GLU A 301 -1.86 26.27 -20.14
N SER A 302 -2.49 27.05 -21.01
CA SER A 302 -3.94 27.26 -21.00
C SER A 302 -4.70 25.96 -21.29
N VAL A 303 -4.23 25.15 -22.22
CA VAL A 303 -4.79 23.81 -22.51
C VAL A 303 -4.65 22.91 -21.29
N GLY A 304 -3.47 22.87 -20.66
CA GLY A 304 -3.24 22.10 -19.44
C GLY A 304 -4.15 22.50 -18.29
N LYS A 305 -4.35 23.80 -18.06
CA LYS A 305 -5.29 24.31 -17.04
C LYS A 305 -6.73 23.89 -17.32
N HIS A 306 -7.15 23.98 -18.59
CA HIS A 306 -8.50 23.56 -19.01
C HIS A 306 -8.72 22.08 -18.72
N PHE A 307 -7.81 21.19 -19.13
CA PHE A 307 -7.93 19.75 -18.89
C PHE A 307 -7.86 19.38 -17.40
N ALA A 308 -7.01 20.07 -16.63
CA ALA A 308 -6.96 19.87 -15.18
C ALA A 308 -8.29 20.21 -14.51
N GLN A 309 -8.94 21.30 -14.92
CA GLN A 309 -10.23 21.71 -14.39
C GLN A 309 -11.35 20.80 -14.88
N ALA A 310 -11.38 20.45 -16.19
CA ALA A 310 -12.37 19.55 -16.76
C ALA A 310 -12.35 18.18 -16.08
N THR A 311 -11.18 17.59 -15.86
CA THR A 311 -11.04 16.30 -15.15
C THR A 311 -11.52 16.38 -13.70
N ARG A 312 -11.28 17.50 -12.99
CA ARG A 312 -11.78 17.70 -11.62
C ARG A 312 -13.29 17.84 -11.55
N VAL A 313 -13.93 18.39 -12.58
CA VAL A 313 -15.40 18.48 -12.67
C VAL A 313 -15.98 17.13 -13.03
N LEU A 314 -15.47 16.54 -14.09
CA LEU A 314 -15.97 15.26 -14.64
C LEU A 314 -16.05 14.14 -13.60
N ILE A 315 -15.03 14.01 -12.72
CA ILE A 315 -15.04 12.89 -11.77
C ILE A 315 -16.23 12.91 -10.82
N ARG A 316 -16.83 14.07 -10.57
CA ARG A 316 -18.00 14.22 -9.70
C ARG A 316 -19.28 13.66 -10.33
N GLU A 317 -19.33 13.56 -11.66
CA GLU A 317 -20.45 12.96 -12.39
C GLU A 317 -20.52 11.45 -12.16
N PHE A 318 -19.35 10.83 -11.83
CA PHE A 318 -19.26 9.39 -11.55
C PHE A 318 -19.42 9.05 -10.05
N GLY A 319 -19.59 10.05 -9.19
CA GLY A 319 -19.86 9.86 -7.76
C GLY A 319 -19.74 11.16 -6.98
N SER A 320 -20.81 11.55 -6.29
CA SER A 320 -20.88 12.81 -5.53
C SER A 320 -19.82 12.95 -4.45
N GLN A 321 -19.29 11.82 -3.94
CA GLN A 321 -18.26 11.79 -2.92
C GLN A 321 -16.81 11.79 -3.51
N LEU A 322 -16.67 11.58 -4.83
CA LEU A 322 -15.38 11.61 -5.49
C LEU A 322 -14.86 13.03 -5.64
N GLN A 323 -13.65 13.28 -5.17
CA GLN A 323 -13.03 14.60 -5.23
C GLN A 323 -11.55 14.51 -5.57
N ILE A 324 -11.14 15.31 -6.55
CA ILE A 324 -9.73 15.60 -6.83
C ILE A 324 -9.40 16.97 -6.23
N LYS A 325 -8.60 16.98 -5.16
CA LYS A 325 -8.23 18.23 -4.47
C LYS A 325 -7.10 18.96 -5.18
N LYS A 326 -7.26 20.28 -5.37
CA LYS A 326 -6.25 21.12 -6.02
C LYS A 326 -4.90 21.08 -5.30
N GLU A 327 -4.91 21.04 -3.97
CA GLU A 327 -3.70 21.00 -3.12
C GLU A 327 -2.89 19.70 -3.28
N LYS A 328 -3.52 18.63 -3.76
CA LYS A 328 -2.88 17.35 -4.05
C LYS A 328 -2.56 17.15 -5.53
N SER A 329 -2.94 18.12 -6.37
CA SER A 329 -2.72 18.10 -7.80
C SER A 329 -1.46 18.89 -8.16
N SER A 330 -0.86 18.59 -9.31
CA SER A 330 0.25 19.35 -9.88
C SER A 330 0.08 19.44 -11.38
N LEU A 331 0.31 20.63 -11.93
CA LEU A 331 0.36 20.90 -13.37
C LEU A 331 1.76 21.36 -13.75
N PHE A 332 2.39 20.61 -14.64
CA PHE A 332 3.69 20.93 -15.22
C PHE A 332 3.54 21.26 -16.70
N VAL A 333 4.27 22.26 -17.17
CA VAL A 333 4.48 22.52 -18.59
C VAL A 333 5.88 22.08 -18.93
N PHE A 334 6.01 21.19 -19.90
CA PHE A 334 7.27 20.80 -20.52
C PHE A 334 7.42 21.49 -21.87
N LYS A 335 8.63 21.98 -22.14
CA LYS A 335 8.98 22.58 -23.44
C LYS A 335 10.24 21.92 -23.98
N ARG A 336 10.27 21.62 -25.28
CA ARG A 336 11.44 21.06 -25.94
C ARG A 336 12.58 22.07 -25.96
N ASP A 337 13.76 21.60 -25.61
CA ASP A 337 15.00 22.37 -25.57
C ASP A 337 16.14 21.47 -26.10
N GLY A 338 16.32 21.48 -27.40
CA GLY A 338 17.25 20.57 -28.09
C GLY A 338 16.90 19.09 -27.85
N SER A 339 17.85 18.34 -27.26
CA SER A 339 17.68 16.92 -26.92
C SER A 339 16.97 16.67 -25.58
N HIS A 340 16.62 17.73 -24.87
CA HIS A 340 16.01 17.72 -23.54
C HIS A 340 14.67 18.44 -23.54
N GLN A 341 14.09 18.53 -22.34
CA GLN A 341 12.95 19.41 -22.08
C GLN A 341 13.28 20.28 -20.86
N THR A 342 12.82 21.50 -20.87
CA THR A 342 12.67 22.33 -19.66
C THR A 342 11.30 22.10 -19.07
N TYR A 343 11.10 22.40 -17.79
CA TYR A 343 9.80 22.29 -17.16
C TYR A 343 9.50 23.50 -16.26
N ALA A 344 8.23 23.83 -16.13
CA ALA A 344 7.71 24.78 -15.18
C ALA A 344 6.57 24.15 -14.38
N LEU A 345 6.56 24.30 -13.05
CA LEU A 345 5.42 23.95 -12.20
C LEU A 345 4.45 25.14 -12.19
N ILE A 346 3.26 24.93 -12.74
CA ILE A 346 2.22 25.96 -12.89
C ILE A 346 1.23 25.94 -11.73
N GLU A 347 0.78 24.74 -11.34
CA GLU A 347 -0.11 24.53 -10.19
C GLU A 347 0.42 23.48 -9.25
N GLY A 348 0.12 23.63 -7.96
CA GLY A 348 0.48 22.69 -6.92
C GLY A 348 1.71 23.08 -6.11
N THR A 349 1.90 22.39 -4.99
CA THR A 349 3.02 22.61 -4.05
C THR A 349 4.02 21.45 -4.06
N GLN A 350 3.64 20.33 -4.67
CA GLN A 350 4.48 19.14 -4.77
C GLN A 350 5.23 19.14 -6.10
N GLY A 351 6.44 18.58 -6.09
CA GLY A 351 7.20 18.42 -7.33
C GLY A 351 7.99 19.66 -7.77
N LYS A 352 8.36 20.60 -6.88
CA LYS A 352 9.18 21.78 -7.24
C LYS A 352 10.44 21.44 -8.04
N ASN A 353 10.96 20.22 -7.90
CA ASN A 353 12.16 19.75 -8.60
C ASN A 353 11.87 18.81 -9.79
N GLY A 354 10.63 18.81 -10.31
CA GLY A 354 10.18 17.98 -11.43
C GLY A 354 8.93 17.16 -11.13
N LEU A 355 8.34 16.58 -12.17
CA LEU A 355 7.14 15.75 -12.07
C LEU A 355 7.42 14.50 -11.25
N GLU A 356 6.65 14.29 -10.17
CA GLU A 356 6.68 13.07 -9.37
C GLU A 356 5.55 12.11 -9.80
N TYR A 357 5.92 10.92 -10.28
CA TYR A 357 4.96 9.88 -10.65
C TYR A 357 5.47 8.49 -10.27
N LEU A 358 4.62 7.67 -9.65
CA LEU A 358 4.87 6.29 -9.22
C LEU A 358 6.22 6.03 -8.52
N GLY A 359 6.66 7.00 -7.73
CA GLY A 359 7.91 6.87 -6.94
C GLY A 359 9.17 7.40 -7.62
N PHE A 360 9.05 7.91 -8.84
CA PHE A 360 10.11 8.57 -9.60
C PHE A 360 9.84 10.06 -9.77
N ARG A 361 10.88 10.81 -10.14
CA ARG A 361 10.84 12.24 -10.42
C ARG A 361 11.57 12.50 -11.73
N TYR A 362 10.91 13.17 -12.67
CA TYR A 362 11.46 13.59 -13.95
C TYR A 362 11.60 15.11 -14.01
N ASP A 363 12.78 15.62 -14.36
CA ASP A 363 13.12 17.04 -14.41
C ASP A 363 13.29 17.57 -15.84
N GLY A 364 12.76 16.89 -16.83
CA GLY A 364 12.92 17.24 -18.25
C GLY A 364 14.20 16.68 -18.89
N LYS A 365 15.22 16.38 -18.09
CA LYS A 365 16.53 15.87 -18.54
C LYS A 365 16.85 14.47 -17.99
N ARG A 366 16.52 14.23 -16.72
CA ARG A 366 16.93 13.07 -15.95
C ARG A 366 15.82 12.54 -15.07
N VAL A 367 15.93 11.25 -14.72
CA VAL A 367 15.01 10.59 -13.79
C VAL A 367 15.76 10.25 -12.50
N TYR A 368 15.06 10.46 -11.39
CA TYR A 368 15.52 10.19 -10.03
C TYR A 368 14.47 9.37 -9.28
N VAL A 369 14.91 8.65 -8.26
CA VAL A 369 13.98 8.15 -7.25
C VAL A 369 13.47 9.33 -6.42
N ARG A 370 12.18 9.38 -6.15
CA ARG A 370 11.54 10.41 -5.34
C ARG A 370 12.14 10.47 -3.93
N ASN A 371 12.37 11.68 -3.42
CA ASN A 371 13.00 11.89 -2.10
C ASN A 371 12.27 11.16 -0.96
N ALA A 372 10.93 11.12 -0.99
CA ALA A 372 10.14 10.38 -0.01
C ALA A 372 10.44 8.87 -0.01
N THR A 373 10.70 8.28 -1.19
CA THR A 373 11.07 6.86 -1.33
C THR A 373 12.44 6.58 -0.70
N ILE A 374 13.44 7.44 -0.95
CA ILE A 374 14.76 7.35 -0.31
C ILE A 374 14.67 7.53 1.21
N SER A 375 13.88 8.50 1.68
CA SER A 375 13.65 8.72 3.11
C SER A 375 13.00 7.52 3.79
N ASN A 376 12.04 6.86 3.12
CA ASN A 376 11.41 5.63 3.60
C ASN A 376 12.42 4.46 3.69
N LEU A 377 13.31 4.32 2.71
CA LEU A 377 14.40 3.35 2.75
C LEU A 377 15.28 3.57 3.98
N ARG A 378 15.76 4.82 4.17
CA ARG A 378 16.61 5.19 5.32
C ARG A 378 15.93 4.91 6.66
N ARG A 379 14.63 5.18 6.77
CA ARG A 379 13.83 4.87 7.96
C ARG A 379 13.73 3.35 8.22
N LYS A 380 13.50 2.54 7.18
CA LYS A 380 13.50 1.07 7.30
C LYS A 380 14.86 0.54 7.76
N VAL A 381 15.95 1.05 7.21
CA VAL A 381 17.31 0.73 7.65
C VAL A 381 17.51 1.09 9.13
N ALA A 382 17.13 2.30 9.53
CA ALA A 382 17.26 2.76 10.91
C ALA A 382 16.49 1.88 11.91
N GLN A 383 15.25 1.51 11.58
CA GLN A 383 14.44 0.60 12.41
C GLN A 383 15.03 -0.81 12.48
N ALA A 384 15.57 -1.33 11.39
CA ALA A 384 16.20 -2.63 11.36
C ALA A 384 17.52 -2.63 12.15
N ALA A 385 18.34 -1.59 12.00
CA ALA A 385 19.59 -1.41 12.75
C ALA A 385 19.32 -1.31 14.26
N PHE A 386 18.31 -0.52 14.67
CA PHE A 386 17.89 -0.45 16.06
C PHE A 386 17.53 -1.83 16.65
N ARG A 387 16.69 -2.62 15.92
CA ARG A 387 16.28 -3.95 16.38
C ARG A 387 17.44 -4.93 16.45
N ALA A 388 18.33 -4.92 15.44
CA ALA A 388 19.49 -5.79 15.37
C ALA A 388 20.51 -5.45 16.47
N ALA A 389 20.78 -4.17 16.69
CA ALA A 389 21.68 -3.69 17.74
C ALA A 389 21.15 -4.01 19.14
N ASP A 390 19.84 -3.79 19.42
CA ASP A 390 19.22 -4.11 20.69
C ASP A 390 19.21 -5.62 20.96
N SER A 391 19.03 -6.44 19.90
CA SER A 391 19.14 -7.91 19.98
C SER A 391 20.58 -8.36 20.28
N CYS A 392 21.56 -7.77 19.60
CA CYS A 392 22.99 -8.05 19.80
C CYS A 392 23.42 -7.69 21.23
N ALA A 393 23.06 -6.50 21.72
CA ALA A 393 23.38 -6.05 23.07
C ALA A 393 22.71 -6.90 24.17
N ARG A 394 21.56 -7.50 23.90
CA ARG A 394 20.91 -8.46 24.83
C ARG A 394 21.58 -9.83 24.82
N ARG A 395 22.06 -10.28 23.66
CA ARG A 395 22.77 -11.57 23.55
C ARG A 395 24.12 -11.53 24.26
N TYR A 396 24.76 -10.37 24.28
CA TYR A 396 26.10 -10.17 24.87
C TYR A 396 26.04 -9.06 25.92
N PRO A 397 25.50 -9.35 27.13
CA PRO A 397 25.17 -8.34 28.12
C PRO A 397 26.39 -7.62 28.76
N ASP A 398 27.57 -8.23 28.69
CA ASP A 398 28.80 -7.72 29.31
C ASP A 398 29.79 -7.08 28.31
N LYS A 399 29.42 -7.08 27.02
CA LYS A 399 30.29 -6.51 25.98
C LYS A 399 30.04 -5.02 25.79
N ASP A 400 31.11 -4.27 25.61
CA ASP A 400 31.06 -2.85 25.26
C ASP A 400 30.69 -2.62 23.78
N ALA A 401 30.57 -1.37 23.36
CA ALA A 401 30.19 -1.03 22.00
C ALA A 401 31.23 -1.49 20.94
N ARG A 402 32.52 -1.47 21.30
CA ARG A 402 33.60 -1.89 20.40
C ARG A 402 33.55 -3.40 20.15
N ALA A 403 33.39 -4.18 21.21
CA ALA A 403 33.22 -5.62 21.13
C ALA A 403 31.95 -6.02 20.37
N LEU A 404 30.82 -5.32 20.60
CA LEU A 404 29.58 -5.56 19.85
C LEU A 404 29.74 -5.28 18.37
N LYS A 405 30.48 -4.23 17.97
CA LYS A 405 30.76 -3.93 16.56
C LYS A 405 31.59 -5.04 15.90
N SER A 406 32.59 -5.60 16.58
CA SER A 406 33.39 -6.71 16.03
C SER A 406 32.60 -8.02 15.90
N MET A 407 31.59 -8.24 16.75
CA MET A 407 30.75 -9.45 16.77
C MET A 407 29.51 -9.34 15.89
N PHE A 408 29.18 -8.13 15.40
CA PHE A 408 27.98 -7.91 14.62
C PHE A 408 28.16 -8.43 13.18
N ASN A 409 27.19 -9.21 12.70
CA ASN A 409 27.22 -9.72 11.33
C ASN A 409 26.77 -8.63 10.33
N TYR A 410 27.73 -7.75 9.96
CA TYR A 410 27.49 -6.69 8.97
C TYR A 410 27.17 -7.23 7.59
N GLU A 411 27.77 -8.33 7.19
CA GLU A 411 27.58 -8.91 5.87
C GLU A 411 26.11 -9.33 5.66
N GLU A 412 25.55 -10.08 6.60
CA GLU A 412 24.14 -10.48 6.54
C GLU A 412 23.19 -9.27 6.57
N PHE A 413 23.50 -8.28 7.43
CA PHE A 413 22.70 -7.07 7.50
C PHE A 413 22.74 -6.28 6.19
N ILE A 414 23.91 -6.14 5.56
CA ILE A 414 24.10 -5.41 4.31
C ILE A 414 23.47 -6.16 3.14
N LYS A 415 23.54 -7.49 3.08
CA LYS A 415 22.81 -8.30 2.07
C LYS A 415 21.33 -7.97 2.02
N ARG A 416 20.74 -7.60 3.13
CA ARG A 416 19.32 -7.23 3.22
C ARG A 416 19.01 -5.83 2.69
N PHE A 417 19.93 -4.88 2.79
CA PHE A 417 19.69 -3.46 2.47
C PHE A 417 20.64 -2.89 1.43
N GLY A 418 21.76 -3.53 1.20
CA GLY A 418 22.85 -3.05 0.37
C GLY A 418 22.77 -3.51 -1.09
N ARG A 419 23.91 -3.44 -1.73
CA ARG A 419 24.12 -3.85 -3.11
C ARG A 419 24.06 -5.38 -3.21
N VAL A 420 23.42 -5.89 -4.25
CA VAL A 420 23.45 -7.30 -4.65
C VAL A 420 24.48 -7.42 -5.76
N GLU A 421 25.49 -8.23 -5.57
CA GLU A 421 26.60 -8.38 -6.51
C GLU A 421 26.16 -9.13 -7.77
N ASP A 422 25.39 -10.20 -7.62
CA ASP A 422 24.81 -10.93 -8.75
C ASP A 422 23.36 -10.52 -9.00
N PHE A 423 23.20 -9.53 -9.88
CA PHE A 423 21.88 -9.06 -10.31
C PHE A 423 21.13 -10.08 -11.16
N ALA A 424 21.83 -10.89 -11.95
CA ALA A 424 21.21 -11.88 -12.83
C ALA A 424 20.59 -13.02 -12.03
N GLU A 425 21.25 -13.49 -10.98
CA GLU A 425 20.75 -14.52 -10.07
C GLU A 425 19.60 -13.98 -9.20
N SER A 426 19.72 -12.74 -8.71
CA SER A 426 18.68 -12.11 -7.88
C SER A 426 17.37 -11.85 -8.66
N ARG A 427 17.41 -11.75 -9.99
CA ARG A 427 16.19 -11.64 -10.82
C ARG A 427 15.30 -12.89 -10.77
N LYS A 428 15.86 -14.06 -10.48
CA LYS A 428 15.14 -15.33 -10.43
C LYS A 428 14.41 -15.52 -9.10
N ASP A 429 14.90 -14.91 -8.01
CA ASP A 429 14.33 -15.04 -6.67
C ASP A 429 13.97 -13.67 -6.09
N TYR A 430 12.67 -13.30 -6.13
CA TYR A 430 12.18 -12.04 -5.59
C TYR A 430 12.44 -11.88 -4.08
N LYS A 431 12.66 -12.97 -3.32
CA LYS A 431 12.99 -12.90 -1.89
C LYS A 431 14.36 -12.29 -1.63
N LYS A 432 15.25 -12.35 -2.63
CA LYS A 432 16.58 -11.70 -2.60
C LYS A 432 16.55 -10.25 -3.07
N TRP A 433 15.38 -9.71 -3.48
CA TRP A 433 15.29 -8.35 -3.97
C TRP A 433 15.50 -7.33 -2.86
N THR A 434 16.44 -6.42 -3.12
CA THR A 434 16.71 -5.26 -2.27
C THR A 434 16.27 -3.98 -2.97
N PHE A 435 16.39 -2.85 -2.28
CA PHE A 435 16.19 -1.56 -2.93
C PHE A 435 17.21 -1.30 -4.05
N TRP A 436 18.39 -1.92 -3.97
CA TRP A 436 19.40 -1.83 -5.03
C TRP A 436 18.94 -2.52 -6.31
N THR A 437 18.39 -3.74 -6.22
CA THR A 437 17.81 -4.45 -7.37
C THR A 437 16.69 -3.64 -8.01
N TYR A 438 15.83 -3.02 -7.21
CA TYR A 438 14.80 -2.11 -7.70
C TYR A 438 15.39 -0.91 -8.45
N ALA A 439 16.42 -0.26 -7.89
CA ALA A 439 17.08 0.88 -8.51
C ALA A 439 17.80 0.51 -9.82
N THR A 440 18.47 -0.65 -9.87
CA THR A 440 19.13 -1.16 -11.08
C THR A 440 18.11 -1.47 -12.18
N ARG A 441 16.99 -2.12 -11.84
CA ARG A 441 15.89 -2.33 -12.80
C ARG A 441 15.36 -1.00 -13.35
N ALA A 442 15.21 0.00 -12.48
CA ALA A 442 14.76 1.32 -12.90
C ALA A 442 15.76 1.97 -13.88
N VAL A 443 17.07 1.88 -13.61
CA VAL A 443 18.07 2.40 -14.55
C VAL A 443 18.02 1.69 -15.89
N ASN A 444 17.86 0.36 -15.90
CA ASN A 444 17.74 -0.40 -17.15
C ASN A 444 16.52 0.04 -17.95
N GLU A 445 15.40 0.29 -17.27
CA GLU A 445 14.14 0.68 -17.94
C GLU A 445 14.16 2.13 -18.45
N PHE A 446 14.71 3.07 -17.67
CA PHE A 446 14.86 4.48 -18.09
C PHE A 446 16.07 4.75 -18.98
N GLY A 447 17.01 3.81 -19.07
CA GLY A 447 18.24 3.96 -19.86
C GLY A 447 19.13 5.09 -19.35
N VAL A 448 19.71 5.85 -20.28
CA VAL A 448 20.70 6.91 -19.98
C VAL A 448 20.17 7.97 -19.01
N ILE A 449 18.90 8.36 -19.14
CA ILE A 449 18.30 9.39 -18.28
C ILE A 449 18.09 8.90 -16.85
N GLY A 450 18.06 7.59 -16.62
CA GLY A 450 17.94 6.95 -15.30
C GLY A 450 19.24 6.80 -14.51
N LYS A 451 20.41 6.99 -15.11
CA LYS A 451 21.72 6.84 -14.43
C LYS A 451 21.85 7.60 -13.09
N PRO A 452 21.21 8.78 -12.88
CA PRO A 452 21.25 9.46 -11.57
C PRO A 452 20.60 8.66 -10.42
N ILE A 453 19.71 7.71 -10.69
CA ILE A 453 19.09 6.84 -9.68
C ILE A 453 20.15 6.10 -8.86
N LEU A 454 21.12 5.45 -9.52
CA LEU A 454 22.21 4.77 -8.80
C LEU A 454 23.17 5.74 -8.13
N ARG A 455 23.36 6.95 -8.70
CA ARG A 455 24.17 8.00 -8.05
C ARG A 455 23.59 8.44 -6.70
N GLN A 456 22.26 8.46 -6.56
CA GLN A 456 21.57 8.76 -5.28
C GLN A 456 21.89 7.69 -4.20
N LEU A 457 22.25 6.48 -4.60
CA LEU A 457 22.56 5.35 -3.72
C LEU A 457 24.08 5.13 -3.51
N ARG A 458 24.95 5.93 -4.12
CA ARG A 458 26.40 5.72 -4.09
C ARG A 458 26.97 5.55 -2.67
N LYS A 459 26.45 6.31 -1.70
CA LYS A 459 26.89 6.25 -0.30
C LYS A 459 25.97 5.40 0.58
N HIS A 460 25.06 4.62 -0.02
CA HIS A 460 24.02 3.92 0.75
C HIS A 460 24.62 2.88 1.71
N GLU A 461 25.57 2.07 1.27
CA GLU A 461 26.20 1.06 2.11
C GLU A 461 26.97 1.68 3.29
N THR A 462 27.74 2.73 3.04
CA THR A 462 28.46 3.49 4.09
C THR A 462 27.47 4.04 5.13
N LEU A 463 26.31 4.57 4.67
CA LEU A 463 25.26 5.05 5.57
C LEU A 463 24.60 3.92 6.37
N VAL A 464 24.46 2.73 5.78
CA VAL A 464 23.93 1.55 6.47
C VAL A 464 24.88 1.12 7.58
N ARG A 465 26.19 0.98 7.29
CA ARG A 465 27.24 0.64 8.29
C ARG A 465 27.28 1.65 9.42
N TRP A 466 27.39 2.92 9.08
CA TRP A 466 27.38 4.01 10.07
C TRP A 466 26.13 3.96 10.96
N ARG A 467 24.96 3.68 10.38
CA ARG A 467 23.73 3.59 11.17
C ARG A 467 23.73 2.41 12.15
N VAL A 468 24.25 1.26 11.72
CA VAL A 468 24.42 0.09 12.60
C VAL A 468 25.37 0.40 13.74
N ASP A 469 26.54 0.99 13.45
CA ASP A 469 27.53 1.37 14.46
C ASP A 469 26.96 2.27 15.54
N ARG A 470 26.26 3.32 15.10
CA ARG A 470 25.58 4.25 16.00
C ARG A 470 24.50 3.58 16.86
N GLU A 471 23.73 2.64 16.30
CA GLU A 471 22.71 1.94 17.05
C GLU A 471 23.30 0.93 18.04
N LEU A 472 24.44 0.32 17.75
CA LEU A 472 25.19 -0.54 18.69
C LEU A 472 25.70 0.26 19.89
N GLU A 473 26.29 1.44 19.66
CA GLU A 473 26.68 2.37 20.75
C GLU A 473 25.48 2.74 21.61
N GLN A 474 24.39 3.12 20.98
CA GLN A 474 23.15 3.49 21.69
C GLN A 474 22.50 2.30 22.42
N ALA A 475 22.65 1.08 21.92
CA ALA A 475 22.10 -0.11 22.54
C ALA A 475 22.82 -0.42 23.86
N VAL A 476 24.14 -0.19 23.97
CA VAL A 476 24.89 -0.28 25.21
C VAL A 476 24.37 0.74 26.22
N VAL A 477 24.23 2.00 25.84
CA VAL A 477 23.67 3.07 26.70
C VAL A 477 22.25 2.72 27.17
N ARG A 478 21.41 2.23 26.27
CA ARG A 478 20.06 1.79 26.63
C ARG A 478 20.08 0.62 27.62
N ARG A 479 21.00 -0.32 27.44
CA ARG A 479 21.18 -1.47 28.33
C ARG A 479 21.59 -1.03 29.73
N GLU A 480 22.58 -0.17 29.87
CA GLU A 480 23.04 0.34 31.16
C GLU A 480 21.94 1.15 31.87
N LYS A 481 21.22 2.01 31.14
CA LYS A 481 20.07 2.70 31.73
C LYS A 481 18.99 1.73 32.26
N ARG A 482 18.79 0.58 31.58
CA ARG A 482 17.84 -0.45 32.03
C ARG A 482 18.34 -1.16 33.30
N LYS A 483 19.68 -1.44 33.43
CA LYS A 483 20.28 -2.03 34.65
C LYS A 483 20.10 -1.11 35.84
N VAL A 484 20.47 0.17 35.71
CA VAL A 484 20.34 1.17 36.79
C VAL A 484 18.89 1.31 37.24
N ARG A 485 17.93 1.37 36.32
CA ARG A 485 16.50 1.46 36.68
C ARG A 485 15.98 0.21 37.41
N ARG A 486 16.44 -0.99 37.04
CA ARG A 486 16.10 -2.23 37.75
C ARG A 486 16.68 -2.26 39.16
N ALA A 487 17.91 -1.80 39.35
CA ALA A 487 18.54 -1.70 40.62
C ALA A 487 17.83 -0.69 41.58
N ASN A 488 17.37 0.45 41.01
CA ASN A 488 16.68 1.47 41.81
C ASN A 488 15.20 1.14 42.07
N GLY A 489 14.52 0.39 41.18
CA GLY A 489 13.13 -0.07 41.34
C GLY A 489 12.98 -1.24 42.36
N GLY A 490 14.06 -1.98 42.62
CA GLY A 490 14.10 -3.03 43.65
C GLY A 490 14.32 -2.53 45.08
N ARG A 491 14.50 -1.21 45.28
CA ARG A 491 14.64 -0.59 46.62
C ARG A 491 13.37 0.07 47.16
N LEU A 492 12.25 -0.07 46.45
CA LEU A 492 10.93 0.49 46.83
C LEU A 492 9.87 -0.61 46.95
N SER A 493 10.25 -1.79 47.41
CA SER A 493 9.33 -2.86 47.86
C SER A 493 9.61 -3.22 49.31
#